data_16fa8d3552423d3dd5839bdb5f0cbc21
#
_entry.id   16fa8d3552423d3dd5839bdb5f0cbc21
#
_cell.length_a   1.000
_cell.length_b   1.000
_cell.length_c   1.000
_cell.angle_alpha   90.00
_cell.angle_beta   90.00
_cell.angle_gamma   90.00
#
_symmetry.space_group_name_H-M   'P 1'
#
loop_
_entity.id
_entity.type
_entity.pdbx_description
1 polymer ?
#
loop_
_entity_poly.entity_id
_entity_poly.type
_entity_poly.pdbx_seq_one_letter_code
_entity_poly.pdbx_strand_id
1 'polypeptide(L)'
;MTTRRKAIQTLGLAAAAASLPINTFATTMAKQKMIHQVYFWLHDVADTQEFLTKAVPMLGKCPTVGKFIAGVPAETEKRDVVDHSWQVCCTAFFDSLEDQLAYQTEPLHLEFIEKYSKMWKTVKVYDIAI
;
A
#
# COMPACT_ATOMS: atom_id res chain seq x y z
N MET A 1 1.49 -7.38 23.70
CA MET A 1 1.09 -7.68 23.43
C MET A 1 0.49 -7.70 23.31
N THR A 2 0.81 -8.10 23.32
CA THR A 2 0.39 -8.68 23.26
C THR A 2 -0.32 -8.85 23.17
N THR A 3 -0.34 -8.23 23.20
CA THR A 3 -0.94 -9.04 23.35
C THR A 3 -1.30 -10.20 22.64
N ARG A 4 -1.85 -10.30 21.66
CA ARG A 4 -2.09 -11.50 20.97
C ARG A 4 -0.82 -12.20 20.59
N ARG A 5 0.16 -11.44 20.37
CA ARG A 5 1.43 -12.03 20.06
C ARG A 5 2.03 -12.81 21.19
N LYS A 6 1.83 -12.29 22.37
CA LYS A 6 2.34 -12.98 23.53
C LYS A 6 1.66 -14.31 23.76
N ALA A 7 0.36 -14.31 23.57
CA ALA A 7 -0.37 -15.55 23.75
C ALA A 7 0.18 -16.64 22.84
N ILE A 8 0.48 -16.27 21.62
CA ILE A 8 1.01 -17.23 20.67
C ILE A 8 2.34 -17.77 21.13
N GLN A 9 3.19 -16.89 21.62
CA GLN A 9 4.49 -17.32 22.06
C GLN A 9 4.41 -18.28 23.24
N THR A 10 3.54 -17.98 24.16
CA THR A 10 3.38 -18.84 25.32
C THR A 10 2.99 -20.24 24.92
N LEU A 11 2.07 -20.33 24.01
CA LEU A 11 1.63 -21.63 23.55
C LEU A 11 2.76 -22.40 22.89
N GLY A 12 3.64 -21.69 22.23
CA GLY A 12 4.70 -22.34 21.51
C GLY A 12 5.60 -23.18 22.36
N LEU A 13 5.74 -22.85 23.62
CA LEU A 13 6.66 -23.58 24.46
C LEU A 13 6.23 -25.00 24.74
N ALA A 14 4.98 -25.16 25.04
CA ALA A 14 4.49 -26.48 25.43
C ALA A 14 4.64 -27.49 24.33
N ALA A 15 4.28 -27.12 23.15
CA ALA A 15 4.38 -28.02 22.01
C ALA A 15 5.29 -27.42 21.00
N ALA A 16 6.52 -27.26 21.43
CA ALA A 16 7.50 -26.55 20.62
C ALA A 16 7.46 -26.90 19.15
N ALA A 17 7.51 -28.15 18.85
CA ALA A 17 7.57 -28.57 17.45
C ALA A 17 6.31 -28.17 16.70
N ALA A 18 5.16 -28.36 17.32
CA ALA A 18 3.91 -28.13 16.64
C ALA A 18 3.63 -26.65 16.42
N SER A 19 4.03 -25.80 17.34
CA SER A 19 3.68 -24.38 17.23
C SER A 19 4.67 -23.57 16.44
N LEU A 20 5.89 -24.09 16.25
CA LEU A 20 6.88 -23.36 15.49
C LEU A 20 6.41 -22.96 14.09
N PRO A 21 5.73 -23.83 13.36
CA PRO A 21 5.27 -23.46 12.02
C PRO A 21 4.43 -22.19 11.99
N ILE A 22 3.62 -21.97 13.00
CA ILE A 22 2.77 -20.77 13.03
C ILE A 22 3.62 -19.53 13.18
N ASN A 23 4.59 -19.54 14.10
CA ASN A 23 5.45 -18.39 14.29
C ASN A 23 6.31 -18.13 13.05
N THR A 24 6.81 -19.21 12.46
CA THR A 24 7.65 -19.08 11.27
C THR A 24 6.83 -18.48 10.12
N PHE A 25 5.59 -18.92 9.96
CA PHE A 25 4.74 -18.41 8.90
C PHE A 25 4.50 -16.91 9.09
N ALA A 26 4.15 -16.48 10.29
CA ALA A 26 3.88 -15.08 10.56
C ALA A 26 5.12 -14.23 10.28
N THR A 27 6.30 -14.71 10.69
CA THR A 27 7.54 -13.98 10.43
C THR A 27 7.81 -13.87 8.94
N THR A 28 7.59 -14.96 8.22
CA THR A 28 7.81 -14.96 6.78
C THR A 28 6.87 -13.98 6.09
N MET A 29 5.61 -13.96 6.48
CA MET A 29 4.65 -13.06 5.87
C MET A 29 5.01 -11.61 6.16
N ALA A 30 5.45 -11.31 7.39
CA ALA A 30 5.80 -9.95 7.76
C ALA A 30 6.97 -9.42 6.93
N LYS A 31 7.87 -10.32 6.50
CA LYS A 31 9.04 -9.94 5.71
C LYS A 31 8.83 -10.12 4.22
N GLN A 32 7.66 -10.56 3.82
CA GLN A 32 7.38 -10.79 2.41
C GLN A 32 7.26 -9.47 1.68
N LYS A 33 7.84 -9.42 0.49
CA LYS A 33 7.74 -8.23 -0.34
C LYS A 33 6.31 -8.06 -0.82
N MET A 34 5.94 -6.81 -1.06
CA MET A 34 4.58 -6.53 -1.49
C MET A 34 4.54 -5.34 -2.43
N ILE A 35 3.46 -5.31 -3.20
CA ILE A 35 3.15 -4.21 -4.11
C ILE A 35 1.86 -3.58 -3.61
N HIS A 36 1.91 -2.27 -3.44
CA HIS A 36 0.79 -1.47 -2.91
C HIS A 36 0.29 -0.59 -4.04
N GLN A 37 -0.89 -0.90 -4.58
CA GLN A 37 -1.46 -0.17 -5.71
C GLN A 37 -2.64 0.66 -5.25
N VAL A 38 -2.64 1.94 -5.59
CA VAL A 38 -3.67 2.87 -5.13
C VAL A 38 -4.27 3.56 -6.33
N TYR A 39 -5.59 3.50 -6.44
CA TYR A 39 -6.34 4.12 -7.53
C TYR A 39 -7.17 5.26 -6.98
N PHE A 40 -7.10 6.42 -7.64
CA PHE A 40 -7.79 7.63 -7.20
C PHE A 40 -8.82 8.06 -8.22
N TRP A 41 -10.02 8.31 -7.73
CA TRP A 41 -11.09 8.95 -8.51
C TRP A 41 -11.21 10.38 -7.99
N LEU A 42 -10.95 11.35 -8.85
CA LEU A 42 -10.94 12.76 -8.44
C LEU A 42 -12.33 13.37 -8.59
N HIS A 43 -12.60 14.39 -7.77
CA HIS A 43 -13.86 15.14 -7.92
C HIS A 43 -13.89 15.87 -9.25
N ASP A 44 -12.75 16.42 -9.66
CA ASP A 44 -12.66 17.17 -10.92
C ASP A 44 -11.56 16.52 -11.75
N VAL A 45 -11.95 15.96 -12.90
CA VAL A 45 -10.97 15.28 -13.76
C VAL A 45 -9.96 16.26 -14.32
N ALA A 46 -10.26 17.56 -14.34
CA ALA A 46 -9.30 18.54 -14.81
C ALA A 46 -8.08 18.63 -13.90
N ASP A 47 -8.20 18.14 -12.66
CA ASP A 47 -7.09 18.16 -11.71
C ASP A 47 -6.12 16.99 -11.89
N THR A 48 -6.35 16.12 -12.86
CA THR A 48 -5.57 14.91 -13.02
C THR A 48 -4.07 15.18 -13.14
N GLN A 49 -3.68 16.11 -13.99
CA GLN A 49 -2.25 16.38 -14.18
C GLN A 49 -1.60 16.98 -12.95
N GLU A 50 -2.30 17.86 -12.26
CA GLU A 50 -1.77 18.42 -11.03
C GLU A 50 -1.60 17.33 -9.98
N PHE A 51 -2.59 16.46 -9.83
CA PHE A 51 -2.52 15.39 -8.86
C PHE A 51 -1.38 14.43 -9.20
N LEU A 52 -1.23 14.12 -10.47
CA LEU A 52 -0.18 13.20 -10.93
C LEU A 52 1.22 13.76 -10.72
N THR A 53 1.41 15.05 -10.98
CA THR A 53 2.75 15.63 -10.98
C THR A 53 3.13 16.28 -9.67
N LYS A 54 2.16 16.67 -8.84
CA LYS A 54 2.47 17.36 -7.59
C LYS A 54 2.08 16.58 -6.35
N ALA A 55 1.03 15.80 -6.40
CA ALA A 55 0.55 15.12 -5.20
C ALA A 55 1.22 13.77 -5.00
N VAL A 56 0.99 12.82 -5.90
CA VAL A 56 1.46 11.46 -5.68
C VAL A 56 2.98 11.30 -5.61
N PRO A 57 3.80 12.18 -6.23
CA PRO A 57 5.24 12.03 -6.07
C PRO A 57 5.71 12.13 -4.62
N MET A 58 4.96 12.80 -3.74
CA MET A 58 5.29 12.84 -2.33
C MET A 58 5.36 11.43 -1.74
N LEU A 59 4.47 10.57 -2.18
CA LEU A 59 4.41 9.20 -1.69
C LEU A 59 5.66 8.41 -2.05
N GLY A 60 6.18 8.65 -3.25
CA GLY A 60 7.38 7.97 -3.70
C GLY A 60 8.63 8.38 -2.97
N LYS A 61 8.58 9.49 -2.23
CA LYS A 61 9.73 9.97 -1.47
C LYS A 61 9.75 9.45 -0.04
N CYS A 62 8.74 8.71 0.37
CA CYS A 62 8.75 8.12 1.70
C CYS A 62 9.89 7.12 1.82
N PRO A 63 10.61 7.14 2.96
CA PRO A 63 11.87 6.38 3.06
C PRO A 63 11.77 4.88 2.87
N THR A 64 10.66 4.26 3.25
CA THR A 64 10.53 2.81 3.13
C THR A 64 10.00 2.36 1.77
N VAL A 65 9.65 3.30 0.89
CA VAL A 65 9.21 2.96 -0.46
C VAL A 65 10.44 2.63 -1.30
N GLY A 66 10.42 1.47 -1.95
CA GLY A 66 11.48 1.10 -2.87
C GLY A 66 11.21 1.73 -4.23
N LYS A 67 10.67 0.93 -5.16
CA LYS A 67 10.30 1.45 -6.47
C LYS A 67 8.92 2.10 -6.39
N PHE A 68 8.74 3.17 -7.14
CA PHE A 68 7.46 3.89 -7.18
C PHE A 68 7.16 4.29 -8.60
N ILE A 69 5.94 4.01 -9.06
CA ILE A 69 5.49 4.45 -10.38
C ILE A 69 4.08 5.02 -10.25
N ALA A 70 3.76 5.96 -11.10
CA ALA A 70 2.42 6.55 -11.12
C ALA A 70 2.05 6.87 -12.55
N GLY A 71 0.76 6.89 -12.82
CA GLY A 71 0.28 7.15 -14.17
C GLY A 71 -1.21 7.32 -14.23
N VAL A 72 -1.69 7.45 -15.46
CA VAL A 72 -3.11 7.62 -15.76
C VAL A 72 -3.57 6.41 -16.57
N PRO A 73 -4.87 6.23 -16.78
CA PRO A 73 -5.34 5.09 -17.57
C PRO A 73 -4.73 5.10 -18.97
N ALA A 74 -4.20 3.95 -19.37
CA ALA A 74 -3.71 3.80 -20.74
C ALA A 74 -4.92 3.72 -21.66
N GLU A 75 -4.74 4.20 -22.90
CA GLU A 75 -5.86 4.20 -23.85
C GLU A 75 -5.93 2.86 -24.55
N THR A 76 -6.16 1.82 -23.78
CA THR A 76 -6.34 0.49 -24.33
C THR A 76 -7.78 0.30 -24.77
N GLU A 77 -8.00 -0.76 -25.52
CA GLU A 77 -9.32 -1.06 -26.05
C GLU A 77 -10.33 -1.26 -24.92
N LYS A 78 -11.53 -0.72 -25.09
CA LYS A 78 -12.58 -0.90 -24.08
C LYS A 78 -13.06 -2.34 -24.08
N ARG A 79 -13.04 -2.95 -22.89
CA ARG A 79 -13.56 -4.28 -22.66
C ARG A 79 -14.18 -4.32 -21.28
N ASP A 80 -15.08 -5.27 -21.06
CA ASP A 80 -15.79 -5.35 -19.79
C ASP A 80 -14.84 -5.47 -18.60
N VAL A 81 -13.70 -6.09 -18.79
CA VAL A 81 -12.75 -6.31 -17.69
C VAL A 81 -11.78 -5.16 -17.50
N VAL A 82 -11.82 -4.14 -18.36
CA VAL A 82 -10.90 -3.01 -18.27
C VAL A 82 -11.63 -1.81 -17.68
N ASP A 83 -11.12 -1.34 -16.55
CA ASP A 83 -11.72 -0.20 -15.85
C ASP A 83 -10.83 1.01 -16.06
N HIS A 84 -11.34 1.98 -16.83
CA HIS A 84 -10.63 3.24 -17.09
C HIS A 84 -11.30 4.40 -16.33
N SER A 85 -12.10 4.11 -15.30
CA SER A 85 -12.89 5.14 -14.64
C SER A 85 -12.09 5.99 -13.66
N TRP A 86 -10.91 5.52 -13.25
CA TRP A 86 -10.05 6.23 -12.30
C TRP A 86 -9.18 7.26 -13.05
N GLN A 87 -8.64 8.23 -12.32
CA GLN A 87 -7.81 9.28 -12.92
C GLN A 87 -6.32 9.05 -12.72
N VAL A 88 -5.90 8.62 -11.53
CA VAL A 88 -4.49 8.43 -11.24
C VAL A 88 -4.32 7.13 -10.46
N CYS A 89 -3.28 6.39 -10.81
CA CYS A 89 -2.88 5.20 -10.07
C CYS A 89 -1.43 5.36 -9.67
N CYS A 90 -1.10 5.00 -8.45
CA CYS A 90 0.29 4.89 -8.07
C CYS A 90 0.56 3.51 -7.49
N THR A 91 1.77 3.02 -7.71
CA THR A 91 2.18 1.69 -7.29
C THR A 91 3.50 1.82 -6.55
N ALA A 92 3.50 1.40 -5.30
CA ALA A 92 4.68 1.44 -4.46
C ALA A 92 5.12 0.02 -4.15
N PHE A 93 6.42 -0.23 -4.25
CA PHE A 93 7.01 -1.53 -3.94
C PHE A 93 7.67 -1.45 -2.58
N PHE A 94 7.33 -2.41 -1.70
CA PHE A 94 7.91 -2.47 -0.36
C PHE A 94 8.63 -3.79 -0.17
N ASP A 95 9.73 -3.76 0.59
CA ASP A 95 10.49 -4.97 0.87
C ASP A 95 9.82 -5.83 1.93
N SER A 96 8.86 -5.29 2.67
CA SER A 96 8.19 -6.04 3.74
C SER A 96 6.89 -5.35 4.12
N LEU A 97 6.03 -6.10 4.83
CA LEU A 97 4.84 -5.52 5.43
C LEU A 97 5.21 -4.47 6.47
N GLU A 98 6.32 -4.67 7.16
CA GLU A 98 6.77 -3.69 8.15
C GLU A 98 7.07 -2.35 7.50
N ASP A 99 7.70 -2.38 6.33
CA ASP A 99 7.99 -1.16 5.60
C ASP A 99 6.71 -0.45 5.17
N GLN A 100 5.70 -1.21 4.76
CA GLN A 100 4.43 -0.62 4.36
C GLN A 100 3.71 -0.01 5.57
N LEU A 101 3.79 -0.66 6.72
CA LEU A 101 3.19 -0.11 7.92
C LEU A 101 3.88 1.18 8.34
N ALA A 102 5.19 1.23 8.25
CA ALA A 102 5.93 2.46 8.56
C ALA A 102 5.55 3.58 7.61
N TYR A 103 5.32 3.23 6.35
CA TYR A 103 4.91 4.19 5.34
C TYR A 103 3.58 4.86 5.71
N GLN A 104 2.65 4.14 6.31
CA GLN A 104 1.33 4.68 6.61
C GLN A 104 1.38 5.86 7.58
N THR A 105 2.35 5.88 8.48
CA THR A 105 2.48 6.96 9.45
C THR A 105 3.66 7.87 9.15
N GLU A 106 4.29 7.70 8.03
CA GLU A 106 5.42 8.51 7.62
C GLU A 106 4.96 9.96 7.39
N PRO A 107 5.72 10.97 7.87
CA PRO A 107 5.29 12.36 7.75
C PRO A 107 4.90 12.80 6.35
N LEU A 108 5.63 12.37 5.33
CA LEU A 108 5.28 12.75 3.95
C LEU A 108 3.95 12.15 3.53
N HIS A 109 3.65 10.91 3.97
CA HIS A 109 2.38 10.29 3.67
C HIS A 109 1.24 11.04 4.34
N LEU A 110 1.42 11.42 5.60
CA LEU A 110 0.40 12.16 6.33
C LEU A 110 0.20 13.55 5.73
N GLU A 111 1.29 14.19 5.32
CA GLU A 111 1.20 15.48 4.67
C GLU A 111 0.47 15.39 3.33
N PHE A 112 0.72 14.32 2.59
CA PHE A 112 0.00 14.08 1.34
C PHE A 112 -1.51 14.03 1.59
N ILE A 113 -1.92 13.28 2.60
CA ILE A 113 -3.34 13.17 2.93
C ILE A 113 -3.90 14.53 3.32
N GLU A 114 -3.19 15.26 4.16
CA GLU A 114 -3.67 16.55 4.63
C GLU A 114 -3.84 17.54 3.48
N LYS A 115 -2.87 17.56 2.57
CA LYS A 115 -2.88 18.54 1.48
C LYS A 115 -3.81 18.18 0.34
N TYR A 116 -3.97 16.89 0.05
CA TYR A 116 -4.60 16.49 -1.20
C TYR A 116 -5.85 15.64 -1.07
N SER A 117 -6.23 15.25 0.16
CA SER A 117 -7.38 14.35 0.30
C SER A 117 -8.67 14.94 -0.23
N LYS A 118 -8.79 16.26 -0.27
CA LYS A 118 -10.00 16.91 -0.77
C LYS A 118 -10.15 16.76 -2.27
N MET A 119 -9.09 16.41 -2.98
CA MET A 119 -9.15 16.29 -4.42
C MET A 119 -9.80 15.00 -4.88
N TRP A 120 -9.76 13.94 -4.07
CA TRP A 120 -10.34 12.68 -4.49
C TRP A 120 -11.67 12.41 -3.81
N LYS A 121 -12.54 11.73 -4.55
CA LYS A 121 -13.84 11.32 -4.00
C LYS A 121 -13.85 9.83 -3.64
N THR A 122 -12.95 9.04 -4.23
CA THR A 122 -12.87 7.61 -3.97
C THR A 122 -11.42 7.18 -4.09
N VAL A 123 -11.01 6.27 -3.22
CA VAL A 123 -9.69 5.66 -3.26
C VAL A 123 -9.88 4.16 -3.09
N LYS A 124 -9.15 3.39 -3.90
CA LYS A 124 -9.13 1.93 -3.73
C LYS A 124 -7.69 1.47 -3.70
N VAL A 125 -7.42 0.53 -2.82
CA VAL A 125 -6.08 -0.02 -2.63
C VAL A 125 -6.11 -1.52 -2.88
N TYR A 126 -5.13 -1.99 -3.62
CA TYR A 126 -4.91 -3.42 -3.84
C TYR A 126 -3.49 -3.75 -3.43
N ASP A 127 -3.36 -4.62 -2.45
CA ASP A 127 -2.06 -5.02 -1.93
C ASP A 127 -1.76 -6.44 -2.38
N ILE A 128 -0.60 -6.63 -2.99
CA ILE A 128 -0.19 -7.91 -3.56
C ILE A 128 1.06 -8.40 -2.82
N ALA A 129 1.03 -9.62 -2.31
CA ALA A 129 2.21 -10.25 -1.74
C ALA A 129 2.97 -10.96 -2.85
N ILE A 130 4.27 -10.73 -2.92
CA ILE A 130 5.10 -11.32 -3.98
C ILE A 130 6.34 -12.01 -3.42
#